data_c4ff9ec8b064a1efc7560b78b5d6188b
#
_entry.id   c4ff9ec8b064a1efc7560b78b5d6188b
#
_cell.length_a   1.000
_cell.length_b   1.000
_cell.length_c   1.000
_cell.angle_alpha   90.00
_cell.angle_beta   90.00
_cell.angle_gamma   90.00
#
_symmetry.space_group_name_H-M   'P 1'
#
loop_
_entity.id
_entity.type
_entity.pdbx_description
1 polymer ?
#
loop_
_entity_poly.entity_id
_entity_poly.type
_entity_poly.pdbx_seq_one_letter_code
_entity_poly.pdbx_strand_id
1 'polypeptide(L)'
;MAALACALPGVAGAKPQAKLAPTAVSDPPASAKNGDGFPLTVTISNTGRRDRKARVRVYLRQGSDDVARIAKSDRKRIRAGAERDFALTAVVGLAIPAASYDVVACVKRRGNSGNDRCRAAAGKLEVEGGGPGTVFTPGARTLDDPLLPQIGNGGYDVRHYEIDLDYDPVANSFDAATTTITAVASQNLSQFSLDFQDLPIDAVRVNGANAGFSRTGASEPLGNPAITTQPMKLVVDPAAGILDGAEFTVEVAYHGDPQAFVDPDESLEGWIQACYPLTPPQTCDGAFVVNEPIGAQSWFPSNNYPTDKASFDTLVTVPAGSTAVGVGELVSETDNGATTTWHWREDDPTATYLTTATVGDFLYEEGSMVETSTGRTLPVYNLIDATATVPQLAAIEASLAQAPGQINFLGDLYGAYPFDSTGAVADRASGVGYALEVQTKPHYSGGFASGNPSINISTQLHELAHQWFGNSATLERWSDIWFQEGFANWSDWYWTFLEDGGDDPAAIWDDLYATTPAEDWAIAPAVLDGDPANLFAFFPTYQRGAMTIQGYREILGDDDVFFDFARALEDRFAYGNVSTQEFIDLAKEFSGVTGPELELLDLYFQEWLYGTEKPTVVPDDFSAP
;
A
#
# COMPACT_ATOMS: atom_id res chain seq x y z
N MET A 1 79.65 -17.66 16.00
CA MET A 1 79.09 -16.29 16.00
C MET A 1 77.54 -16.41 15.98
N ALA A 2 76.95 -16.24 17.12
CA ALA A 2 75.52 -16.37 17.30
C ALA A 2 74.85 -14.96 17.13
N ALA A 3 73.89 -14.81 16.25
CA ALA A 3 73.11 -13.63 16.12
C ALA A 3 71.81 -13.80 16.90
N LEU A 4 71.65 -12.95 17.93
CA LEU A 4 70.53 -12.89 18.82
C LEU A 4 69.40 -12.06 18.11
N ALA A 5 68.27 -12.67 17.79
CA ALA A 5 67.12 -11.99 17.29
C ALA A 5 66.21 -11.59 18.48
N CYS A 6 66.11 -10.27 18.74
CA CYS A 6 65.19 -9.69 19.68
C CYS A 6 63.76 -9.73 19.09
N ALA A 7 62.85 -10.50 19.69
CA ALA A 7 61.45 -10.45 19.40
C ALA A 7 60.81 -9.28 20.18
N LEU A 8 60.22 -8.31 19.48
CA LEU A 8 59.40 -7.28 20.05
C LEU A 8 58.02 -7.86 20.46
N PRO A 9 57.46 -7.49 21.61
CA PRO A 9 56.14 -7.96 21.99
C PRO A 9 55.07 -7.35 21.09
N GLY A 10 54.25 -8.21 20.47
CA GLY A 10 53.13 -7.81 19.65
C GLY A 10 52.15 -6.97 20.46
N VAL A 11 51.91 -5.76 19.96
CA VAL A 11 50.81 -4.91 20.44
C VAL A 11 49.51 -5.64 20.15
N ALA A 12 48.84 -6.10 21.19
CA ALA A 12 47.48 -6.64 21.07
C ALA A 12 46.57 -5.56 20.45
N GLY A 13 46.21 -5.76 19.21
CA GLY A 13 45.30 -4.86 18.49
C GLY A 13 43.99 -4.70 19.23
N ALA A 14 43.73 -3.50 19.70
CA ALA A 14 42.44 -3.14 20.31
C ALA A 14 41.30 -3.54 19.37
N LYS A 15 40.38 -4.39 19.85
CA LYS A 15 39.16 -4.75 19.11
C LYS A 15 38.47 -3.46 18.63
N PRO A 16 38.03 -3.39 17.36
CA PRO A 16 37.45 -2.18 16.83
C PRO A 16 36.24 -1.74 17.69
N GLN A 17 36.38 -0.55 18.28
CA GLN A 17 35.33 0.03 19.12
C GLN A 17 34.03 0.17 18.31
N ALA A 18 32.97 -0.14 18.96
CA ALA A 18 31.65 -0.16 18.38
C ALA A 18 31.17 1.25 18.02
N LYS A 19 30.62 1.38 16.81
CA LYS A 19 30.22 2.66 16.22
C LYS A 19 28.86 3.19 16.72
N LEU A 20 27.96 2.32 17.20
CA LEU A 20 26.67 2.67 17.83
C LEU A 20 26.53 1.86 19.12
N ALA A 21 26.17 2.49 20.21
CA ALA A 21 25.90 1.83 21.49
C ALA A 21 24.97 2.68 22.37
N PRO A 22 24.11 2.06 23.20
CA PRO A 22 23.39 2.76 24.25
C PRO A 22 24.38 3.28 25.30
N THR A 23 24.31 4.58 25.61
CA THR A 23 25.14 5.23 26.63
C THR A 23 24.36 5.53 27.91
N ALA A 24 23.04 5.71 27.80
CA ALA A 24 22.15 5.84 28.95
C ALA A 24 20.78 5.19 28.65
N VAL A 25 20.15 4.70 29.70
CA VAL A 25 18.74 4.28 29.72
C VAL A 25 18.17 4.89 31.00
N SER A 26 17.05 5.64 30.87
CA SER A 26 16.38 6.18 32.06
C SER A 26 15.87 5.05 32.96
N ASP A 27 15.78 5.29 34.25
CA ASP A 27 15.23 4.29 35.13
C ASP A 27 13.73 4.10 34.87
N PRO A 28 13.22 2.84 34.87
CA PRO A 28 11.81 2.57 34.87
C PRO A 28 11.15 3.01 36.19
N PRO A 29 9.82 3.05 36.30
CA PRO A 29 9.15 3.14 37.60
C PRO A 29 9.57 1.97 38.49
N ALA A 30 9.44 2.16 39.83
CA ALA A 30 9.81 1.10 40.77
C ALA A 30 8.95 -0.16 40.61
N SER A 31 7.67 0.01 40.27
CA SER A 31 6.77 -1.08 39.90
C SER A 31 5.83 -0.69 38.74
N ALA A 32 5.31 -1.69 38.04
CA ALA A 32 4.25 -1.56 37.05
C ALA A 32 3.42 -2.85 37.03
N LYS A 33 2.14 -2.72 36.69
CA LYS A 33 1.25 -3.86 36.47
C LYS A 33 1.29 -4.29 35.02
N ASN A 34 0.87 -5.53 34.77
CA ASN A 34 0.64 -5.99 33.41
C ASN A 34 -0.36 -5.05 32.72
N GLY A 35 -0.01 -4.56 31.54
CA GLY A 35 -0.76 -3.55 30.81
C GLY A 35 -0.31 -2.11 31.03
N ASP A 36 0.48 -1.82 32.05
CA ASP A 36 0.94 -0.46 32.30
C ASP A 36 1.96 0.00 31.26
N GLY A 37 1.75 1.22 30.74
CA GLY A 37 2.70 1.95 29.92
C GLY A 37 3.48 2.98 30.74
N PHE A 38 4.78 3.14 30.45
CA PHE A 38 5.59 4.17 31.09
C PHE A 38 6.62 4.79 30.13
N PRO A 39 6.95 6.09 30.29
CA PRO A 39 7.93 6.73 29.44
C PRO A 39 9.35 6.21 29.74
N LEU A 40 10.13 6.04 28.69
CA LEU A 40 11.52 5.62 28.77
C LEU A 40 12.37 6.42 27.78
N THR A 41 13.54 6.88 28.21
CA THR A 41 14.50 7.56 27.33
C THR A 41 15.77 6.72 27.20
N VAL A 42 16.20 6.49 25.96
CA VAL A 42 17.45 5.76 25.65
C VAL A 42 18.37 6.67 24.86
N THR A 43 19.56 6.96 25.39
CA THR A 43 20.58 7.73 24.69
C THR A 43 21.50 6.80 23.92
N ILE A 44 21.65 7.03 22.61
CA ILE A 44 22.54 6.27 21.73
C ILE A 44 23.68 7.16 21.26
N SER A 45 24.93 6.71 21.47
CA SER A 45 26.13 7.35 20.96
C SER A 45 26.58 6.73 19.64
N ASN A 46 27.00 7.58 18.69
CA ASN A 46 27.69 7.18 17.46
C ASN A 46 29.17 7.59 17.50
N THR A 47 30.02 6.72 17.99
CA THR A 47 31.49 6.96 18.03
C THR A 47 32.18 6.76 16.67
N GLY A 48 31.42 6.49 15.61
CA GLY A 48 31.94 6.31 14.25
C GLY A 48 32.24 7.61 13.54
N ARG A 49 33.01 7.55 12.43
CA ARG A 49 33.36 8.69 11.58
C ARG A 49 32.30 9.06 10.53
N ARG A 50 31.18 8.33 10.47
CA ARG A 50 30.06 8.57 9.54
C ARG A 50 28.75 8.56 10.30
N ASP A 51 27.78 9.31 9.80
CA ASP A 51 26.40 9.28 10.28
C ASP A 51 25.82 7.87 10.14
N ARG A 52 24.97 7.49 11.07
CA ARG A 52 24.33 6.16 11.10
C ARG A 52 22.88 6.26 11.55
N LYS A 53 22.03 5.43 10.99
CA LYS A 53 20.65 5.22 11.49
C LYS A 53 20.68 4.16 12.60
N ALA A 54 19.98 4.41 13.71
CA ALA A 54 19.80 3.48 14.83
C ALA A 54 18.33 3.25 15.10
N ARG A 55 17.97 2.01 15.43
CA ARG A 55 16.70 1.60 16.02
C ARG A 55 16.99 1.00 17.40
N VAL A 56 16.22 1.42 18.40
CA VAL A 56 16.32 0.92 19.78
C VAL A 56 15.22 -0.11 20.01
N ARG A 57 15.56 -1.18 20.71
CA ARG A 57 14.62 -2.16 21.27
C ARG A 57 14.86 -2.27 22.75
N VAL A 58 13.78 -2.34 23.52
CA VAL A 58 13.87 -2.45 24.99
C VAL A 58 13.20 -3.74 25.43
N TYR A 59 13.89 -4.47 26.29
CA TYR A 59 13.47 -5.77 26.79
C TYR A 59 13.38 -5.77 28.30
N LEU A 60 12.45 -6.56 28.84
CA LEU A 60 12.53 -7.08 30.20
C LEU A 60 13.42 -8.31 30.18
N ARG A 61 14.41 -8.33 31.07
CA ARG A 61 15.40 -9.41 31.15
C ARG A 61 15.46 -9.97 32.57
N GLN A 62 15.59 -11.30 32.64
CA GLN A 62 15.83 -12.02 33.88
C GLN A 62 17.12 -12.84 33.74
N GLY A 63 18.18 -12.44 34.44
CA GLY A 63 19.50 -13.02 34.22
C GLY A 63 20.05 -12.73 32.82
N SER A 64 20.27 -13.77 32.02
CA SER A 64 20.74 -13.65 30.61
C SER A 64 19.60 -13.59 29.60
N ASP A 65 18.36 -13.90 29.99
CA ASP A 65 17.27 -14.21 29.09
C ASP A 65 16.35 -13.00 28.87
N ASP A 66 16.11 -12.65 27.62
CA ASP A 66 15.11 -11.66 27.25
C ASP A 66 13.72 -12.29 27.41
N VAL A 67 12.95 -11.81 28.39
CA VAL A 67 11.62 -12.35 28.71
C VAL A 67 10.57 -11.76 27.78
N ALA A 68 10.65 -10.45 27.54
CA ALA A 68 9.73 -9.76 26.62
C ALA A 68 10.35 -8.49 26.06
N ARG A 69 9.96 -8.11 24.87
CA ARG A 69 10.24 -6.77 24.32
C ARG A 69 9.11 -5.83 24.75
N ILE A 70 9.45 -4.74 25.42
CA ILE A 70 8.49 -3.76 25.96
C ILE A 70 8.49 -2.42 25.23
N ALA A 71 9.44 -2.16 24.33
CA ALA A 71 9.44 -0.97 23.47
C ALA A 71 10.34 -1.15 22.24
N LYS A 72 10.03 -0.41 21.15
CA LYS A 72 10.78 -0.34 19.90
C LYS A 72 10.71 1.09 19.36
N SER A 73 11.81 1.67 18.89
CA SER A 73 11.82 2.99 18.25
C SER A 73 11.83 2.87 16.75
N ASP A 74 11.42 3.93 16.08
CA ASP A 74 11.76 4.16 14.68
C ASP A 74 13.24 4.32 14.45
N ARG A 75 13.68 4.20 13.19
CA ARG A 75 15.06 4.45 12.79
C ARG A 75 15.31 5.96 12.76
N LYS A 76 16.23 6.45 13.60
CA LYS A 76 16.65 7.86 13.61
C LYS A 76 18.14 8.00 13.30
N ARG A 77 18.48 9.03 12.48
CA ARG A 77 19.88 9.34 12.12
C ARG A 77 20.64 9.94 13.32
N ILE A 78 21.84 9.46 13.57
CA ILE A 78 22.77 9.97 14.60
C ILE A 78 24.04 10.40 13.88
N ARG A 79 24.41 11.69 14.01
CA ARG A 79 25.62 12.25 13.39
C ARG A 79 26.86 11.57 13.94
N ALA A 80 27.93 11.56 13.16
CA ALA A 80 29.24 11.09 13.59
C ALA A 80 29.72 11.86 14.82
N GLY A 81 30.18 11.16 15.85
CA GLY A 81 30.65 11.74 17.12
C GLY A 81 29.54 12.31 18.02
N ALA A 82 28.26 12.15 17.68
CA ALA A 82 27.13 12.69 18.44
C ALA A 82 26.36 11.62 19.22
N GLU A 83 25.58 12.09 20.17
CA GLU A 83 24.54 11.30 20.87
C GLU A 83 23.15 11.77 20.46
N ARG A 84 22.16 10.87 20.62
CA ARG A 84 20.76 11.18 20.39
C ARG A 84 19.88 10.39 21.35
N ASP A 85 18.89 11.10 21.90
CA ASP A 85 17.86 10.52 22.74
C ASP A 85 16.69 9.97 21.92
N PHE A 86 16.22 8.80 22.35
CA PHE A 86 15.03 8.14 21.87
C PHE A 86 14.02 8.12 23.01
N ALA A 87 13.02 8.98 22.94
CA ALA A 87 11.87 8.89 23.82
C ALA A 87 10.96 7.76 23.33
N LEU A 88 10.59 6.86 24.24
CA LEU A 88 9.80 5.65 23.99
C LEU A 88 8.70 5.54 25.03
N THR A 89 7.58 4.93 24.68
CA THR A 89 6.63 4.39 25.64
C THR A 89 6.90 2.90 25.75
N ALA A 90 7.27 2.43 26.93
CA ALA A 90 7.42 1.01 27.23
C ALA A 90 6.11 0.48 27.80
N VAL A 91 5.68 -0.72 27.37
CA VAL A 91 4.45 -1.37 27.84
C VAL A 91 4.78 -2.74 28.41
N VAL A 92 4.32 -3.03 29.62
CA VAL A 92 4.48 -4.34 30.26
C VAL A 92 3.40 -5.27 29.74
N GLY A 93 3.78 -6.30 28.97
CA GLY A 93 2.83 -7.28 28.43
C GLY A 93 2.02 -8.00 29.52
N LEU A 94 0.77 -8.41 29.18
CA LEU A 94 -0.16 -9.07 30.13
C LEU A 94 0.32 -10.41 30.65
N ALA A 95 1.12 -11.13 29.86
CA ALA A 95 1.62 -12.46 30.20
C ALA A 95 2.97 -12.43 30.93
N ILE A 96 3.46 -11.26 31.34
CA ILE A 96 4.72 -11.15 32.05
C ILE A 96 4.52 -11.65 33.49
N PRO A 97 5.28 -12.65 33.94
CA PRO A 97 5.19 -13.13 35.32
C PRO A 97 5.51 -12.03 36.31
N ALA A 98 4.87 -12.05 37.50
CA ALA A 98 5.22 -11.17 38.61
C ALA A 98 6.65 -11.48 39.08
N ALA A 99 7.56 -10.57 38.84
CA ALA A 99 8.98 -10.68 39.24
C ALA A 99 9.70 -9.35 39.04
N SER A 100 10.97 -9.31 39.52
CA SER A 100 11.88 -8.19 39.32
C SER A 100 12.67 -8.38 38.01
N TYR A 101 12.60 -7.39 37.15
CA TYR A 101 13.25 -7.43 35.81
C TYR A 101 14.26 -6.30 35.62
N ASP A 102 15.35 -6.60 34.93
CA ASP A 102 16.22 -5.57 34.36
C ASP A 102 15.59 -5.02 33.07
N VAL A 103 15.51 -3.70 32.93
CA VAL A 103 15.07 -3.03 31.70
C VAL A 103 16.28 -2.76 30.83
N VAL A 104 16.38 -3.44 29.69
CA VAL A 104 17.59 -3.47 28.86
C VAL A 104 17.31 -2.93 27.47
N ALA A 105 17.97 -1.82 27.11
CA ALA A 105 17.90 -1.23 25.79
C ALA A 105 19.03 -1.73 24.88
N CYS A 106 18.69 -2.18 23.68
CA CYS A 106 19.61 -2.77 22.71
C CYS A 106 19.56 -2.04 21.36
N VAL A 107 20.71 -1.95 20.67
CA VAL A 107 20.83 -1.52 19.27
C VAL A 107 21.33 -2.70 18.44
N LYS A 108 20.53 -3.16 17.47
CA LYS A 108 20.86 -4.29 16.61
C LYS A 108 21.95 -3.94 15.60
N ARG A 109 22.90 -4.85 15.38
CA ARG A 109 23.88 -4.77 14.29
C ARG A 109 23.30 -5.34 12.99
N ARG A 110 23.68 -4.76 11.86
CA ARG A 110 23.37 -5.31 10.52
C ARG A 110 24.23 -6.55 10.29
N GLY A 111 23.61 -7.70 10.00
CA GLY A 111 24.26 -8.99 9.69
C GLY A 111 24.11 -10.02 10.81
N ASN A 112 24.01 -11.32 10.41
CA ASN A 112 23.72 -12.48 11.28
C ASN A 112 24.86 -12.92 12.24
N SER A 113 25.87 -12.11 12.46
CA SER A 113 26.99 -12.45 13.33
C SER A 113 27.38 -11.31 14.24
N GLY A 114 26.83 -11.27 15.42
CA GLY A 114 27.36 -10.42 16.49
C GLY A 114 26.29 -9.98 17.48
N ASN A 115 26.63 -10.13 18.75
CA ASN A 115 25.80 -9.74 19.90
C ASN A 115 25.29 -8.31 19.74
N ASP A 116 23.99 -8.11 19.93
CA ASP A 116 23.37 -6.80 20.10
C ASP A 116 24.10 -6.03 21.21
N ARG A 117 24.19 -4.73 21.06
CA ARG A 117 24.76 -3.88 22.11
C ARG A 117 23.64 -3.39 22.97
N CYS A 118 23.72 -3.80 24.20
CA CYS A 118 22.69 -3.55 25.18
C CYS A 118 23.25 -2.82 26.38
N ARG A 119 22.40 -2.06 27.04
CA ARG A 119 22.65 -1.42 28.31
C ARG A 119 21.39 -1.52 29.16
N ALA A 120 21.52 -1.94 30.40
CA ALA A 120 20.46 -1.94 31.38
C ALA A 120 20.27 -0.52 31.98
N ALA A 121 19.05 -0.20 32.38
CA ALA A 121 18.76 0.88 33.30
C ALA A 121 19.45 0.59 34.66
N ALA A 122 19.63 1.59 35.50
CA ALA A 122 20.19 1.40 36.83
C ALA A 122 19.16 0.80 37.81
N GLY A 123 17.89 1.20 37.66
CA GLY A 123 16.77 0.64 38.43
C GLY A 123 16.19 -0.61 37.78
N LYS A 124 15.63 -1.49 38.60
CA LYS A 124 14.83 -2.63 38.18
C LYS A 124 13.34 -2.26 38.11
N LEU A 125 12.59 -2.99 37.35
CA LEU A 125 11.13 -2.92 37.30
C LEU A 125 10.54 -4.12 38.05
N GLU A 126 9.79 -3.87 39.11
CA GLU A 126 8.97 -4.90 39.76
C GLU A 126 7.65 -5.01 38.99
N VAL A 127 7.42 -6.13 38.32
CA VAL A 127 6.13 -6.41 37.69
C VAL A 127 5.20 -7.01 38.73
N GLU A 128 4.16 -6.27 39.07
CA GLU A 128 3.08 -6.73 39.96
C GLU A 128 2.04 -7.45 39.08
N GLY A 129 1.92 -8.76 39.20
CA GLY A 129 0.93 -9.53 38.43
C GLY A 129 -0.50 -9.01 38.61
N GLY A 130 -1.24 -8.86 37.52
CA GLY A 130 -2.69 -8.61 37.51
C GLY A 130 -3.12 -7.26 38.07
N GLY A 131 -3.11 -6.22 37.23
CA GLY A 131 -3.85 -4.97 37.47
C GLY A 131 -5.38 -5.18 37.40
N PRO A 132 -6.21 -4.28 37.98
CA PRO A 132 -7.65 -4.38 37.83
C PRO A 132 -8.02 -4.29 36.35
N GLY A 133 -8.55 -5.41 35.87
CA GLY A 133 -9.26 -5.57 34.61
C GLY A 133 -8.94 -4.62 33.47
N THR A 134 -7.84 -4.85 32.73
CA THR A 134 -7.76 -4.33 31.36
C THR A 134 -8.96 -4.89 30.60
N VAL A 135 -9.88 -4.03 30.19
CA VAL A 135 -11.04 -4.42 29.41
C VAL A 135 -10.56 -4.61 27.96
N PHE A 136 -10.73 -5.81 27.45
CA PHE A 136 -10.54 -6.10 26.04
C PHE A 136 -11.89 -6.05 25.35
N THR A 137 -11.93 -5.44 24.20
CA THR A 137 -13.13 -5.31 23.37
C THR A 137 -12.88 -5.88 21.98
N PRO A 138 -13.89 -6.37 21.30
CA PRO A 138 -13.76 -6.70 19.87
C PRO A 138 -13.36 -5.48 19.06
N GLY A 139 -12.51 -5.66 18.06
CA GLY A 139 -12.29 -4.68 17.01
C GLY A 139 -13.56 -4.46 16.18
N ALA A 140 -13.69 -3.29 15.58
CA ALA A 140 -14.78 -3.04 14.64
C ALA A 140 -14.65 -3.97 13.43
N ARG A 141 -15.78 -4.46 12.93
CA ARG A 141 -15.82 -5.36 11.76
C ARG A 141 -15.98 -4.63 10.44
N THR A 142 -16.07 -3.32 10.49
CA THR A 142 -16.18 -2.42 9.33
C THR A 142 -15.65 -1.06 9.71
N LEU A 143 -15.32 -0.26 8.70
CA LEU A 143 -14.93 1.15 8.85
C LEU A 143 -16.05 2.11 8.43
N ASP A 144 -17.26 1.55 8.22
CA ASP A 144 -18.48 2.31 7.87
C ASP A 144 -18.29 3.22 6.63
N ASP A 145 -17.62 2.68 5.58
CA ASP A 145 -17.47 3.38 4.32
C ASP A 145 -18.85 3.71 3.71
N PRO A 146 -19.06 4.92 3.19
CA PRO A 146 -20.37 5.33 2.66
C PRO A 146 -20.87 4.49 1.47
N LEU A 147 -19.96 3.99 0.63
CA LEU A 147 -20.29 3.19 -0.56
C LEU A 147 -20.18 1.70 -0.29
N LEU A 148 -19.16 1.28 0.46
CA LEU A 148 -18.84 -0.11 0.73
C LEU A 148 -18.83 -0.39 2.24
N PRO A 149 -20.00 -0.32 2.92
CA PRO A 149 -20.08 -0.29 4.38
C PRO A 149 -19.66 -1.61 5.07
N GLN A 150 -19.36 -2.67 4.31
CA GLN A 150 -19.00 -3.97 4.87
C GLN A 150 -17.51 -4.26 4.87
N ILE A 151 -16.67 -3.41 4.26
CA ILE A 151 -15.23 -3.62 4.17
C ILE A 151 -14.46 -2.90 5.28
N GLY A 152 -13.19 -3.28 5.39
CA GLY A 152 -12.28 -2.74 6.38
C GLY A 152 -12.55 -3.26 7.79
N ASN A 153 -11.59 -3.13 8.68
CA ASN A 153 -11.64 -3.65 10.04
C ASN A 153 -10.93 -2.68 10.98
N GLY A 154 -11.48 -2.46 12.15
CA GLY A 154 -10.88 -1.57 13.14
C GLY A 154 -10.22 -2.30 14.32
N GLY A 155 -9.43 -1.54 15.08
CA GLY A 155 -8.77 -2.01 16.28
C GLY A 155 -7.33 -2.45 16.09
N TYR A 156 -6.81 -2.40 14.87
CA TYR A 156 -5.41 -2.65 14.54
C TYR A 156 -5.01 -1.90 13.26
N ASP A 157 -3.74 -1.91 12.94
CA ASP A 157 -3.10 -1.26 11.80
C ASP A 157 -2.03 -2.22 11.27
N VAL A 158 -2.18 -2.67 10.03
CA VAL A 158 -1.28 -3.64 9.41
C VAL A 158 0.02 -2.95 8.99
N ARG A 159 1.12 -3.64 9.16
CA ARG A 159 2.46 -3.16 8.81
C ARG A 159 3.10 -3.94 7.67
N HIS A 160 2.69 -5.20 7.53
CA HIS A 160 3.30 -6.07 6.55
C HIS A 160 2.43 -7.29 6.29
N TYR A 161 2.32 -7.67 5.04
CA TYR A 161 1.79 -8.93 4.56
C TYR A 161 2.94 -9.77 3.97
N GLU A 162 3.02 -11.04 4.36
CA GLU A 162 3.77 -12.07 3.65
C GLU A 162 2.74 -13.07 3.13
N ILE A 163 2.60 -13.14 1.79
CA ILE A 163 1.62 -13.99 1.11
C ILE A 163 2.41 -15.08 0.38
N ASP A 164 2.19 -16.34 0.74
CA ASP A 164 2.87 -17.52 0.18
C ASP A 164 1.81 -18.44 -0.43
N LEU A 165 1.85 -18.61 -1.76
CA LEU A 165 0.86 -19.33 -2.56
C LEU A 165 1.55 -20.48 -3.32
N ASP A 166 1.00 -21.69 -3.23
CA ASP A 166 1.31 -22.82 -4.12
C ASP A 166 0.12 -23.01 -5.06
N TYR A 167 0.25 -22.53 -6.31
CA TYR A 167 -0.86 -22.38 -7.26
C TYR A 167 -0.73 -23.34 -8.45
N ASP A 168 -1.78 -24.10 -8.72
CA ASP A 168 -1.97 -24.90 -9.93
C ASP A 168 -2.85 -24.12 -10.95
N PRO A 169 -2.28 -23.54 -12.02
CA PRO A 169 -3.05 -22.79 -13.02
C PRO A 169 -4.01 -23.66 -13.83
N VAL A 170 -3.76 -24.97 -13.93
CA VAL A 170 -4.64 -25.89 -14.66
C VAL A 170 -5.90 -26.18 -13.87
N ALA A 171 -5.75 -26.41 -12.56
CA ALA A 171 -6.87 -26.61 -11.64
C ALA A 171 -7.54 -25.31 -11.23
N ASN A 172 -6.88 -24.17 -11.38
CA ASN A 172 -7.21 -22.87 -10.77
C ASN A 172 -7.36 -23.01 -9.25
N SER A 173 -6.35 -23.56 -8.60
CA SER A 173 -6.44 -23.93 -7.19
C SER A 173 -5.16 -23.59 -6.44
N PHE A 174 -5.29 -23.12 -5.21
CA PHE A 174 -4.20 -23.12 -4.24
C PHE A 174 -4.11 -24.49 -3.60
N ASP A 175 -3.05 -25.25 -3.90
CA ASP A 175 -2.74 -26.50 -3.21
C ASP A 175 -2.43 -26.26 -1.75
N ALA A 176 -1.76 -25.13 -1.45
CA ALA A 176 -1.54 -24.57 -0.13
C ALA A 176 -1.37 -23.05 -0.25
N ALA A 177 -1.88 -22.33 0.73
CA ALA A 177 -1.66 -20.88 0.83
C ALA A 177 -1.49 -20.48 2.31
N THR A 178 -0.64 -19.50 2.55
CA THR A 178 -0.45 -18.93 3.89
C THR A 178 -0.29 -17.41 3.77
N THR A 179 -1.09 -16.68 4.50
CA THR A 179 -0.86 -15.24 4.69
C THR A 179 -0.43 -14.98 6.12
N THR A 180 0.75 -14.35 6.28
CA THR A 180 1.27 -13.90 7.56
C THR A 180 1.18 -12.38 7.64
N ILE A 181 0.37 -11.90 8.56
CA ILE A 181 0.09 -10.48 8.78
C ILE A 181 0.83 -10.01 10.02
N THR A 182 1.61 -8.95 9.91
CA THR A 182 2.19 -8.23 11.05
C THR A 182 1.44 -6.93 11.26
N ALA A 183 0.78 -6.79 12.42
CA ALA A 183 -0.05 -5.64 12.73
C ALA A 183 0.26 -5.06 14.12
N VAL A 184 -0.21 -3.84 14.36
CA VAL A 184 -0.15 -3.17 15.66
C VAL A 184 -1.58 -2.92 16.13
N ALA A 185 -1.94 -3.42 17.31
CA ALA A 185 -3.25 -3.15 17.88
C ALA A 185 -3.39 -1.65 18.22
N SER A 186 -4.51 -1.05 17.86
CA SER A 186 -4.86 0.33 18.19
C SER A 186 -5.87 0.44 19.35
N GLN A 187 -6.21 -0.71 19.95
CA GLN A 187 -7.00 -0.85 21.18
C GLN A 187 -6.66 -2.17 21.88
N ASN A 188 -7.15 -2.38 23.08
CA ASN A 188 -7.06 -3.70 23.74
C ASN A 188 -8.05 -4.66 23.07
N LEU A 189 -7.56 -5.59 22.23
CA LEU A 189 -8.38 -6.47 21.42
C LEU A 189 -8.66 -7.81 22.12
N SER A 190 -9.94 -8.15 22.27
CA SER A 190 -10.39 -9.52 22.60
C SER A 190 -10.63 -10.38 21.37
N GLN A 191 -10.94 -9.75 20.23
CA GLN A 191 -11.29 -10.35 18.96
C GLN A 191 -11.00 -9.32 17.87
N PHE A 192 -10.66 -9.76 16.66
CA PHE A 192 -10.56 -8.91 15.47
C PHE A 192 -11.08 -9.65 14.25
N SER A 193 -11.21 -8.97 13.13
CA SER A 193 -11.64 -9.58 11.88
C SER A 193 -10.71 -9.21 10.73
N LEU A 194 -10.77 -9.99 9.65
CA LEU A 194 -10.13 -9.77 8.37
C LEU A 194 -11.19 -9.91 7.28
N ASP A 195 -11.05 -9.20 6.18
CA ASP A 195 -11.79 -9.42 4.95
C ASP A 195 -11.22 -10.66 4.28
N PHE A 196 -12.02 -11.68 4.08
CA PHE A 196 -11.60 -12.93 3.44
C PHE A 196 -12.79 -13.77 3.02
N GLN A 197 -12.88 -14.05 1.73
CA GLN A 197 -14.04 -14.68 1.12
C GLN A 197 -13.72 -16.11 0.67
N ASP A 198 -14.67 -17.03 0.88
CA ASP A 198 -14.85 -18.37 0.34
C ASP A 198 -13.78 -19.43 0.57
N LEU A 199 -12.50 -19.15 0.45
CA LEU A 199 -11.47 -20.18 0.53
C LEU A 199 -11.49 -20.93 1.87
N PRO A 200 -11.42 -22.28 1.89
CA PRO A 200 -11.35 -23.08 3.11
C PRO A 200 -10.13 -22.71 3.96
N ILE A 201 -10.36 -22.54 5.27
CA ILE A 201 -9.31 -22.19 6.23
C ILE A 201 -8.88 -23.45 6.98
N ASP A 202 -7.59 -23.76 6.95
CA ASP A 202 -7.00 -24.91 7.63
C ASP A 202 -6.63 -24.58 9.07
N ALA A 203 -6.06 -23.39 9.30
CA ALA A 203 -5.63 -22.95 10.62
C ALA A 203 -5.52 -21.44 10.71
N VAL A 204 -5.75 -20.91 11.91
CA VAL A 204 -5.42 -19.52 12.25
C VAL A 204 -4.55 -19.53 13.51
N ARG A 205 -3.43 -18.80 13.47
CA ARG A 205 -2.54 -18.59 14.61
C ARG A 205 -2.33 -17.12 14.88
N VAL A 206 -2.31 -16.76 16.15
CA VAL A 206 -1.96 -15.41 16.60
C VAL A 206 -0.74 -15.50 17.51
N ASN A 207 0.35 -14.79 17.15
CA ASN A 207 1.64 -14.86 17.85
C ASN A 207 2.17 -16.30 17.99
N GLY A 208 1.90 -17.15 16.98
CA GLY A 208 2.30 -18.57 16.94
C GLY A 208 1.40 -19.52 17.74
N ALA A 209 0.38 -19.03 18.47
CA ALA A 209 -0.58 -19.85 19.17
C ALA A 209 -1.86 -20.04 18.34
N ASN A 210 -2.44 -21.24 18.35
CA ASN A 210 -3.70 -21.48 17.68
C ASN A 210 -4.80 -20.54 18.22
N ALA A 211 -5.53 -19.91 17.31
CA ALA A 211 -6.67 -19.04 17.61
C ALA A 211 -7.99 -19.71 17.21
N GLY A 212 -9.07 -19.36 17.91
CA GLY A 212 -10.42 -19.67 17.45
C GLY A 212 -10.77 -18.77 16.27
N PHE A 213 -11.57 -19.28 15.35
CA PHE A 213 -12.07 -18.45 14.25
C PHE A 213 -13.47 -18.85 13.80
N SER A 214 -14.15 -17.92 13.17
CA SER A 214 -15.45 -18.15 12.53
C SER A 214 -15.61 -17.24 11.33
N ARG A 215 -16.49 -17.57 10.40
CA ARG A 215 -16.89 -16.68 9.32
C ARG A 215 -18.23 -16.04 9.65
N THR A 216 -18.37 -14.74 9.34
CA THR A 216 -19.69 -14.09 9.36
C THR A 216 -20.28 -14.17 7.97
N GLY A 217 -21.59 -14.45 7.89
CA GLY A 217 -22.34 -14.25 6.65
C GLY A 217 -22.33 -12.78 6.24
N ALA A 218 -22.35 -12.51 4.95
CA ALA A 218 -22.66 -11.17 4.46
C ALA A 218 -24.06 -10.78 4.95
N SER A 219 -24.16 -9.73 5.76
CA SER A 219 -25.45 -9.34 6.34
C SER A 219 -26.33 -8.61 5.34
N GLU A 220 -25.74 -7.95 4.34
CA GLU A 220 -26.44 -7.25 3.27
C GLU A 220 -25.68 -7.39 1.95
N PRO A 221 -26.37 -7.48 0.82
CA PRO A 221 -25.72 -7.42 -0.49
C PRO A 221 -25.11 -6.02 -0.70
N LEU A 222 -23.92 -5.96 -1.28
CA LEU A 222 -23.31 -4.72 -1.77
C LEU A 222 -24.05 -4.16 -3.00
N GLY A 223 -25.37 -4.08 -2.97
CA GLY A 223 -26.19 -3.60 -4.08
C GLY A 223 -26.37 -4.60 -5.23
N ASN A 224 -25.44 -5.51 -5.48
CA ASN A 224 -25.52 -6.53 -6.52
C ASN A 224 -25.85 -7.92 -5.93
N PRO A 225 -26.99 -8.58 -6.34
CA PRO A 225 -27.35 -9.91 -5.85
C PRO A 225 -26.33 -10.99 -6.17
N ALA A 226 -25.42 -10.82 -7.09
CA ALA A 226 -24.38 -11.81 -7.42
C ALA A 226 -23.23 -11.89 -6.39
N ILE A 227 -23.00 -10.83 -5.60
CA ILE A 227 -21.90 -10.77 -4.59
C ILE A 227 -22.33 -11.34 -3.22
N THR A 228 -23.47 -11.87 -3.06
CA THR A 228 -24.32 -11.63 -1.92
C THR A 228 -24.48 -12.70 -0.88
N THR A 229 -23.92 -13.86 -1.04
CA THR A 229 -24.25 -14.96 -0.12
C THR A 229 -23.05 -15.48 0.66
N GLN A 230 -21.89 -14.95 0.41
CA GLN A 230 -20.65 -15.49 0.96
C GLN A 230 -20.21 -14.76 2.23
N PRO A 231 -19.59 -15.48 3.18
CA PRO A 231 -19.01 -14.84 4.36
C PRO A 231 -17.83 -13.96 3.96
N MET A 232 -17.94 -12.64 4.18
CA MET A 232 -16.89 -11.66 3.83
C MET A 232 -15.88 -11.46 4.94
N LYS A 233 -16.15 -11.86 6.18
CA LYS A 233 -15.28 -11.65 7.33
C LYS A 233 -14.80 -12.96 7.93
N LEU A 234 -13.50 -13.06 8.10
CA LEU A 234 -12.86 -14.00 9.00
C LEU A 234 -12.74 -13.35 10.36
N VAL A 235 -13.50 -13.81 11.35
CA VAL A 235 -13.43 -13.34 12.73
C VAL A 235 -12.45 -14.22 13.49
N VAL A 236 -11.48 -13.61 14.17
CA VAL A 236 -10.39 -14.29 14.88
C VAL A 236 -10.49 -14.05 16.38
N ASP A 237 -10.49 -15.13 17.15
CA ASP A 237 -10.47 -15.15 18.61
C ASP A 237 -9.07 -15.56 19.10
N PRO A 238 -8.17 -14.61 19.41
CA PRO A 238 -6.84 -14.92 19.88
C PRO A 238 -6.90 -15.63 21.24
N ALA A 239 -5.99 -16.57 21.48
CA ALA A 239 -5.92 -17.33 22.76
C ALA A 239 -5.70 -16.43 23.99
N ALA A 240 -5.18 -15.22 23.79
CA ALA A 240 -5.01 -14.19 24.80
C ALA A 240 -5.30 -12.82 24.17
N GLY A 241 -5.88 -11.91 24.95
CA GLY A 241 -6.13 -10.54 24.50
C GLY A 241 -4.85 -9.83 24.07
N ILE A 242 -4.94 -8.98 23.03
CA ILE A 242 -3.84 -8.20 22.47
C ILE A 242 -3.96 -6.78 23.02
N LEU A 243 -2.87 -6.26 23.57
CA LEU A 243 -2.86 -4.92 24.16
C LEU A 243 -2.76 -3.82 23.09
N ASP A 244 -3.37 -2.70 23.37
CA ASP A 244 -3.16 -1.45 22.66
C ASP A 244 -1.66 -1.13 22.49
N GLY A 245 -1.24 -0.76 21.28
CA GLY A 245 0.15 -0.51 20.90
C GLY A 245 1.02 -1.76 20.77
N ALA A 246 0.51 -2.97 21.03
CA ALA A 246 1.27 -4.19 20.85
C ALA A 246 1.35 -4.62 19.38
N GLU A 247 2.57 -4.96 18.90
CA GLU A 247 2.78 -5.63 17.63
C GLU A 247 2.40 -7.11 17.79
N PHE A 248 1.61 -7.64 16.87
CA PHE A 248 1.23 -9.04 16.85
C PHE A 248 1.28 -9.60 15.43
N THR A 249 1.34 -10.93 15.32
CA THR A 249 1.29 -11.63 14.04
C THR A 249 0.04 -12.48 13.94
N VAL A 250 -0.54 -12.54 12.75
CA VAL A 250 -1.62 -13.45 12.40
C VAL A 250 -1.14 -14.30 11.23
N GLU A 251 -1.20 -15.61 11.36
CA GLU A 251 -0.93 -16.57 10.29
C GLU A 251 -2.24 -17.27 9.96
N VAL A 252 -2.67 -17.17 8.71
CA VAL A 252 -3.85 -17.87 8.18
C VAL A 252 -3.37 -18.84 7.13
N ALA A 253 -3.58 -20.15 7.36
CA ALA A 253 -3.35 -21.19 6.37
C ALA A 253 -4.69 -21.57 5.72
N TYR A 254 -4.71 -21.65 4.39
CA TYR A 254 -5.92 -21.90 3.60
C TYR A 254 -5.58 -22.63 2.30
N HIS A 255 -6.59 -23.10 1.58
CA HIS A 255 -6.45 -23.76 0.27
C HIS A 255 -7.73 -23.61 -0.54
N GLY A 256 -7.74 -24.14 -1.77
CA GLY A 256 -8.94 -24.26 -2.60
C GLY A 256 -8.91 -23.35 -3.83
N ASP A 257 -10.06 -23.21 -4.48
CA ASP A 257 -10.22 -22.61 -5.80
C ASP A 257 -10.61 -21.13 -5.64
N PRO A 258 -9.68 -20.18 -5.79
CA PRO A 258 -10.00 -18.75 -5.69
C PRO A 258 -10.95 -18.35 -6.83
N GLN A 259 -11.91 -17.49 -6.53
CA GLN A 259 -12.92 -17.05 -7.47
C GLN A 259 -12.89 -15.53 -7.59
N ALA A 260 -12.91 -15.04 -8.82
CA ALA A 260 -13.27 -13.65 -9.08
C ALA A 260 -14.72 -13.39 -8.68
N PHE A 261 -15.04 -12.16 -8.40
CA PHE A 261 -16.42 -11.75 -8.23
C PHE A 261 -16.73 -10.50 -9.07
N VAL A 262 -18.02 -10.26 -9.23
CA VAL A 262 -18.55 -9.10 -9.93
C VAL A 262 -18.87 -8.06 -8.87
N ASP A 263 -18.28 -6.90 -8.98
CA ASP A 263 -18.56 -5.78 -8.09
C ASP A 263 -19.88 -5.06 -8.44
N PRO A 264 -20.28 -4.03 -7.68
CA PRO A 264 -21.53 -3.34 -7.93
C PRO A 264 -21.64 -2.63 -9.27
N ASP A 265 -20.53 -2.30 -9.95
CA ASP A 265 -20.53 -1.70 -11.28
C ASP A 265 -20.54 -2.73 -12.43
N GLU A 266 -20.67 -4.01 -12.08
CA GLU A 266 -20.67 -5.17 -12.99
C GLU A 266 -19.30 -5.55 -13.58
N SER A 267 -18.18 -4.99 -13.10
CA SER A 267 -16.83 -5.43 -13.49
C SER A 267 -16.37 -6.66 -12.71
N LEU A 268 -15.41 -7.40 -13.30
CA LEU A 268 -14.77 -8.53 -12.66
C LEU A 268 -13.52 -8.07 -11.92
N GLU A 269 -13.36 -8.52 -10.68
CA GLU A 269 -12.19 -8.24 -9.86
C GLU A 269 -11.76 -9.47 -9.02
N GLY A 270 -10.61 -9.38 -8.37
CA GLY A 270 -10.01 -10.43 -7.56
C GLY A 270 -9.17 -11.39 -8.37
N TRP A 271 -9.28 -12.67 -8.05
CA TRP A 271 -8.54 -13.74 -8.73
C TRP A 271 -9.28 -14.20 -9.99
N ILE A 272 -8.92 -13.63 -11.14
CA ILE A 272 -9.58 -13.89 -12.42
C ILE A 272 -8.75 -14.89 -13.20
N GLN A 273 -9.30 -16.08 -13.48
CA GLN A 273 -8.58 -17.08 -14.27
C GLN A 273 -8.33 -16.56 -15.69
N ALA A 274 -7.05 -16.50 -16.09
CA ALA A 274 -6.63 -16.07 -17.42
C ALA A 274 -6.83 -17.20 -18.43
N CYS A 275 -7.75 -17.00 -19.39
CA CYS A 275 -8.13 -18.03 -20.34
C CYS A 275 -8.25 -17.47 -21.75
N TYR A 276 -7.78 -18.23 -22.75
CA TYR A 276 -7.89 -17.88 -24.18
C TYR A 276 -8.27 -19.11 -25.02
N PRO A 277 -9.05 -18.96 -26.11
CA PRO A 277 -9.84 -17.78 -26.48
C PRO A 277 -10.99 -17.52 -25.51
N LEU A 278 -11.59 -16.34 -25.56
CA LEU A 278 -12.70 -15.95 -24.68
C LEU A 278 -13.94 -16.86 -24.76
N THR A 279 -14.03 -17.69 -25.82
CA THR A 279 -15.11 -18.67 -26.02
C THR A 279 -14.57 -20.08 -26.09
N PRO A 280 -15.23 -21.06 -25.45
CA PRO A 280 -14.78 -22.46 -25.45
C PRO A 280 -14.56 -23.07 -26.86
N PRO A 281 -13.59 -23.99 -27.02
CA PRO A 281 -12.73 -24.52 -25.96
C PRO A 281 -11.63 -23.53 -25.58
N GLN A 282 -11.47 -23.29 -24.27
CA GLN A 282 -10.47 -22.38 -23.70
C GLN A 282 -9.25 -23.14 -23.19
N THR A 283 -8.11 -22.52 -23.22
CA THR A 283 -6.92 -22.92 -22.46
C THR A 283 -6.62 -21.81 -21.46
N CYS A 284 -6.47 -22.18 -20.22
CA CYS A 284 -6.12 -21.24 -19.14
C CYS A 284 -4.69 -21.54 -18.70
N ASP A 285 -3.89 -20.52 -18.54
CA ASP A 285 -2.46 -20.62 -18.21
C ASP A 285 -2.09 -19.94 -16.90
N GLY A 286 -3.06 -19.27 -16.25
CA GLY A 286 -2.81 -18.57 -14.99
C GLY A 286 -4.01 -17.82 -14.47
N ALA A 287 -3.71 -16.73 -13.80
CA ALA A 287 -4.68 -15.79 -13.24
C ALA A 287 -4.21 -14.35 -13.42
N PHE A 288 -5.13 -13.48 -13.80
CA PHE A 288 -4.98 -12.04 -13.84
C PHE A 288 -5.61 -11.47 -12.57
N VAL A 289 -4.79 -10.83 -11.71
CA VAL A 289 -5.21 -10.44 -10.37
C VAL A 289 -5.26 -8.93 -10.27
N VAL A 290 -6.46 -8.39 -10.24
CA VAL A 290 -6.79 -6.96 -10.11
C VAL A 290 -7.87 -6.83 -9.04
N ASN A 291 -7.78 -5.86 -8.12
CA ASN A 291 -8.52 -5.93 -6.87
C ASN A 291 -9.34 -4.69 -6.53
N GLU A 292 -9.48 -3.75 -7.41
CA GLU A 292 -10.25 -2.54 -7.13
C GLU A 292 -11.75 -2.77 -7.39
N PRO A 293 -12.62 -2.44 -6.43
CA PRO A 293 -12.30 -1.87 -5.10
C PRO A 293 -12.05 -2.92 -4.00
N ILE A 294 -12.55 -4.15 -4.09
CA ILE A 294 -12.57 -5.10 -2.98
C ILE A 294 -12.00 -6.49 -3.31
N GLY A 295 -11.45 -6.70 -4.48
CA GLY A 295 -10.99 -7.97 -5.02
C GLY A 295 -9.97 -8.73 -4.17
N ALA A 296 -9.15 -8.04 -3.41
CA ALA A 296 -8.11 -8.63 -2.59
C ALA A 296 -8.62 -9.73 -1.63
N GLN A 297 -9.82 -9.55 -1.06
CA GLN A 297 -10.43 -10.54 -0.15
C GLN A 297 -10.77 -11.89 -0.80
N SER A 298 -10.74 -11.99 -2.14
CA SER A 298 -11.04 -13.23 -2.85
C SER A 298 -9.89 -14.23 -2.82
N TRP A 299 -8.66 -13.80 -2.51
CA TRP A 299 -7.49 -14.65 -2.59
C TRP A 299 -6.55 -14.59 -1.38
N PHE A 300 -6.58 -13.53 -0.56
CA PHE A 300 -5.87 -13.50 0.72
C PHE A 300 -6.63 -12.73 1.81
N PRO A 301 -6.50 -13.15 3.09
CA PRO A 301 -7.10 -12.44 4.20
C PRO A 301 -6.37 -11.13 4.48
N SER A 302 -7.14 -10.03 4.56
CA SER A 302 -6.56 -8.69 4.70
C SER A 302 -7.44 -7.75 5.54
N ASN A 303 -6.90 -6.60 5.89
CA ASN A 303 -7.69 -5.41 6.20
C ASN A 303 -7.91 -4.65 4.89
N ASN A 304 -8.99 -5.01 4.19
CA ASN A 304 -9.22 -4.59 2.81
C ASN A 304 -9.84 -3.19 2.76
N TYR A 305 -9.02 -2.18 3.09
CA TYR A 305 -9.44 -0.78 3.06
C TYR A 305 -8.26 0.14 2.70
N PRO A 306 -8.47 1.18 1.88
CA PRO A 306 -7.39 2.01 1.36
C PRO A 306 -6.50 2.68 2.40
N THR A 307 -7.01 2.92 3.62
CA THR A 307 -6.24 3.60 4.67
C THR A 307 -5.31 2.67 5.45
N ASP A 308 -5.44 1.35 5.31
CA ASP A 308 -4.56 0.38 6.00
C ASP A 308 -3.46 -0.12 5.06
N LYS A 309 -2.60 0.79 4.64
CA LYS A 309 -1.47 0.49 3.76
C LYS A 309 -0.36 -0.25 4.49
N ALA A 310 0.25 -1.21 3.81
CA ALA A 310 1.31 -2.05 4.36
C ALA A 310 2.40 -2.34 3.31
N SER A 311 3.53 -2.88 3.75
CA SER A 311 4.51 -3.50 2.85
C SER A 311 4.12 -4.94 2.55
N PHE A 312 4.58 -5.47 1.40
CA PHE A 312 4.26 -6.81 0.94
C PHE A 312 5.50 -7.63 0.60
N ASP A 313 5.50 -8.90 1.01
CA ASP A 313 6.28 -9.99 0.43
C ASP A 313 5.28 -10.95 -0.24
N THR A 314 5.38 -11.14 -1.57
CA THR A 314 4.52 -12.05 -2.33
C THR A 314 5.37 -13.19 -2.89
N LEU A 315 5.13 -14.40 -2.40
CA LEU A 315 5.79 -15.62 -2.83
C LEU A 315 4.76 -16.49 -3.57
N VAL A 316 5.03 -16.79 -4.83
CA VAL A 316 4.13 -17.63 -5.62
C VAL A 316 4.92 -18.79 -6.21
N THR A 317 4.57 -20.01 -5.81
CA THR A 317 5.09 -21.25 -6.37
C THR A 317 4.14 -21.75 -7.46
N VAL A 318 4.67 -21.91 -8.66
CA VAL A 318 3.93 -22.33 -9.87
C VAL A 318 4.67 -23.45 -10.60
N PRO A 319 4.04 -24.21 -11.50
CA PRO A 319 4.74 -25.16 -12.35
C PRO A 319 5.90 -24.53 -13.11
N ALA A 320 6.99 -25.30 -13.29
CA ALA A 320 8.16 -24.82 -14.02
C ALA A 320 7.79 -24.39 -15.44
N GLY A 321 8.15 -23.16 -15.80
CA GLY A 321 7.81 -22.52 -17.08
C GLY A 321 6.70 -21.47 -16.97
N SER A 322 5.92 -21.44 -15.90
CA SER A 322 5.00 -20.33 -15.60
C SER A 322 5.74 -19.21 -14.84
N THR A 323 5.32 -17.98 -15.06
CA THR A 323 5.83 -16.79 -14.38
C THR A 323 4.78 -16.26 -13.43
N ALA A 324 5.20 -15.80 -12.25
CA ALA A 324 4.33 -15.10 -11.32
C ALA A 324 4.90 -13.72 -11.01
N VAL A 325 4.01 -12.73 -10.86
CA VAL A 325 4.37 -11.34 -10.59
C VAL A 325 3.63 -10.79 -9.38
N GLY A 326 4.36 -10.10 -8.52
CA GLY A 326 3.83 -9.31 -7.41
C GLY A 326 4.21 -7.83 -7.56
N VAL A 327 3.80 -7.01 -6.61
CA VAL A 327 4.20 -5.60 -6.53
C VAL A 327 5.68 -5.45 -6.12
N GLY A 328 6.31 -4.33 -6.47
CA GLY A 328 7.67 -3.98 -6.05
C GLY A 328 8.78 -4.66 -6.86
N GLU A 329 9.87 -5.01 -6.21
CA GLU A 329 11.08 -5.57 -6.83
C GLU A 329 11.11 -7.10 -6.76
N LEU A 330 11.70 -7.76 -7.78
CA LEU A 330 11.98 -9.19 -7.75
C LEU A 330 13.13 -9.47 -6.76
N VAL A 331 12.82 -10.20 -5.70
CA VAL A 331 13.82 -10.62 -4.68
C VAL A 331 14.55 -11.87 -5.13
N SER A 332 13.82 -12.85 -5.68
CA SER A 332 14.41 -14.10 -6.18
C SER A 332 13.43 -14.88 -7.05
N GLU A 333 13.99 -15.61 -8.00
CA GLU A 333 13.41 -16.72 -8.70
C GLU A 333 14.11 -17.99 -8.26
N THR A 334 13.37 -18.97 -7.73
CA THR A 334 13.94 -20.21 -7.19
C THR A 334 13.40 -21.40 -7.97
N ASP A 335 14.29 -22.08 -8.71
CA ASP A 335 13.99 -23.33 -9.40
C ASP A 335 13.96 -24.50 -8.39
N ASN A 336 12.82 -25.12 -8.22
CA ASN A 336 12.59 -26.30 -7.38
C ASN A 336 12.52 -27.60 -8.21
N GLY A 337 12.84 -27.55 -9.48
CA GLY A 337 12.81 -28.64 -10.44
C GLY A 337 11.46 -28.77 -11.16
N ALA A 338 10.41 -29.20 -10.49
CA ALA A 338 9.07 -29.28 -11.07
C ALA A 338 8.27 -27.98 -10.97
N THR A 339 8.67 -27.10 -10.08
CA THR A 339 8.04 -25.80 -9.82
C THR A 339 9.08 -24.69 -9.76
N THR A 340 8.64 -23.45 -9.89
CA THR A 340 9.44 -22.25 -9.66
C THR A 340 8.75 -21.39 -8.62
N THR A 341 9.48 -20.88 -7.63
CA THR A 341 8.97 -19.92 -6.65
C THR A 341 9.48 -18.54 -7.01
N TRP A 342 8.56 -17.64 -7.28
CA TRP A 342 8.80 -16.22 -7.50
C TRP A 342 8.57 -15.45 -6.21
N HIS A 343 9.53 -14.62 -5.80
CA HIS A 343 9.44 -13.81 -4.59
C HIS A 343 9.59 -12.33 -4.95
N TRP A 344 8.51 -11.59 -4.80
CA TRP A 344 8.44 -10.15 -5.00
C TRP A 344 8.31 -9.43 -3.66
N ARG A 345 8.83 -8.20 -3.59
CA ARG A 345 8.75 -7.38 -2.38
C ARG A 345 8.49 -5.93 -2.70
N GLU A 346 7.53 -5.37 -1.97
CA GLU A 346 7.25 -3.94 -1.91
C GLU A 346 7.46 -3.45 -0.48
N ASP A 347 8.45 -2.59 -0.27
CA ASP A 347 8.79 -2.03 1.05
C ASP A 347 7.98 -0.74 1.33
N ASP A 348 7.45 -0.07 0.31
CA ASP A 348 6.63 1.12 0.43
C ASP A 348 5.17 0.77 0.78
N PRO A 349 4.46 1.65 1.51
CA PRO A 349 3.07 1.41 1.89
C PRO A 349 2.15 1.28 0.67
N THR A 350 1.49 0.14 0.55
CA THR A 350 0.60 -0.25 -0.55
C THR A 350 -0.79 -0.55 0.02
N ALA A 351 -1.84 0.00 -0.57
CA ALA A 351 -3.21 -0.41 -0.28
C ALA A 351 -3.49 -1.80 -0.86
N THR A 352 -4.36 -2.57 -0.23
CA THR A 352 -4.62 -3.96 -0.63
C THR A 352 -5.19 -4.09 -2.04
N TYR A 353 -5.95 -3.10 -2.53
CA TYR A 353 -6.49 -3.13 -3.88
C TYR A 353 -5.41 -2.96 -4.97
N LEU A 354 -4.26 -2.38 -4.62
CA LEU A 354 -3.12 -2.13 -5.52
C LEU A 354 -2.14 -3.30 -5.59
N THR A 355 -2.35 -4.38 -4.83
CA THR A 355 -1.48 -5.56 -4.85
C THR A 355 -1.90 -6.55 -5.92
N THR A 356 -0.99 -7.47 -6.26
CA THR A 356 -1.25 -8.54 -7.24
C THR A 356 -0.45 -9.80 -6.91
N ALA A 357 -0.91 -10.92 -7.46
CA ALA A 357 -0.18 -12.18 -7.58
C ALA A 357 -0.52 -12.82 -8.95
N THR A 358 -0.42 -12.03 -10.02
CA THR A 358 -0.74 -12.45 -11.37
C THR A 358 0.19 -13.55 -11.85
N VAL A 359 -0.36 -14.60 -12.47
CA VAL A 359 0.36 -15.78 -12.97
C VAL A 359 0.00 -16.03 -14.43
N GLY A 360 0.98 -16.38 -15.23
CA GLY A 360 0.73 -16.72 -16.65
C GLY A 360 1.97 -17.26 -17.36
N ASP A 361 1.78 -17.56 -18.63
CA ASP A 361 2.89 -17.81 -19.56
C ASP A 361 3.29 -16.48 -20.21
N PHE A 362 4.30 -15.82 -19.63
CA PHE A 362 4.73 -14.49 -20.03
C PHE A 362 6.09 -14.47 -20.73
N LEU A 363 6.20 -13.58 -21.71
CA LEU A 363 7.48 -13.03 -22.12
C LEU A 363 7.90 -12.01 -21.05
N TYR A 364 8.88 -12.38 -20.24
CA TYR A 364 9.39 -11.57 -19.14
C TYR A 364 10.60 -10.77 -19.60
N GLU A 365 10.53 -9.46 -19.48
CA GLU A 365 11.62 -8.54 -19.81
C GLU A 365 12.02 -7.73 -18.57
N GLU A 366 13.28 -7.85 -18.18
CA GLU A 366 13.89 -7.03 -17.13
C GLU A 366 14.79 -5.97 -17.75
N GLY A 367 14.59 -4.73 -17.35
CA GLY A 367 15.35 -3.58 -17.83
C GLY A 367 15.59 -2.55 -16.74
N SER A 368 15.92 -1.35 -17.17
CA SER A 368 16.01 -0.20 -16.26
C SER A 368 15.73 1.10 -16.98
N MET A 369 15.23 2.09 -16.24
CA MET A 369 15.10 3.46 -16.69
C MET A 369 15.81 4.44 -15.75
N VAL A 370 16.12 5.64 -16.24
CA VAL A 370 16.64 6.73 -15.42
C VAL A 370 15.52 7.73 -15.22
N GLU A 371 15.18 7.96 -13.97
CA GLU A 371 14.32 9.05 -13.56
C GLU A 371 15.10 10.37 -13.65
N THR A 372 14.66 11.30 -14.49
CA THR A 372 15.41 12.52 -14.81
C THR A 372 15.44 13.52 -13.67
N SER A 373 14.38 13.60 -12.86
CA SER A 373 14.26 14.56 -11.76
C SER A 373 15.28 14.31 -10.64
N THR A 374 15.60 13.05 -10.35
CA THR A 374 16.53 12.65 -9.28
C THR A 374 17.83 12.03 -9.77
N GLY A 375 17.88 11.56 -11.01
CA GLY A 375 18.95 10.73 -11.57
C GLY A 375 18.99 9.31 -11.02
N ARG A 376 17.92 8.87 -10.34
CA ARG A 376 17.77 7.51 -9.82
C ARG A 376 17.56 6.53 -10.98
N THR A 377 18.17 5.37 -10.90
CA THR A 377 17.90 4.26 -11.83
C THR A 377 16.88 3.32 -11.21
N LEU A 378 15.78 3.11 -11.90
CA LEU A 378 14.70 2.22 -11.50
C LEU A 378 14.79 0.93 -12.31
N PRO A 379 14.68 -0.25 -11.70
CA PRO A 379 14.43 -1.49 -12.41
C PRO A 379 13.05 -1.44 -13.08
N VAL A 380 12.94 -2.04 -14.25
CA VAL A 380 11.72 -2.12 -15.06
C VAL A 380 11.41 -3.58 -15.32
N TYR A 381 10.20 -4.02 -14.99
CA TYR A 381 9.73 -5.39 -15.14
C TYR A 381 8.49 -5.41 -16.04
N ASN A 382 8.66 -5.84 -17.30
CA ASN A 382 7.56 -5.97 -18.24
C ASN A 382 7.22 -7.44 -18.47
N LEU A 383 5.94 -7.76 -18.36
CA LEU A 383 5.40 -9.09 -18.60
C LEU A 383 4.34 -8.99 -19.71
N ILE A 384 4.54 -9.72 -20.79
CA ILE A 384 3.63 -9.71 -21.94
C ILE A 384 3.18 -11.15 -22.19
N ASP A 385 1.87 -11.38 -22.28
CA ASP A 385 1.28 -12.69 -22.61
C ASP A 385 2.00 -13.34 -23.80
N ALA A 386 2.60 -14.51 -23.58
CA ALA A 386 3.39 -15.23 -24.59
C ALA A 386 2.55 -15.72 -25.78
N THR A 387 1.22 -15.71 -25.69
CA THR A 387 0.31 -16.04 -26.80
C THR A 387 0.09 -14.86 -27.76
N ALA A 388 0.65 -13.67 -27.46
CA ALA A 388 0.59 -12.50 -28.32
C ALA A 388 1.17 -12.82 -29.71
N THR A 389 0.45 -12.49 -30.77
CA THR A 389 0.97 -12.61 -32.13
C THR A 389 2.12 -11.63 -32.37
N VAL A 390 3.02 -11.92 -33.31
CA VAL A 390 4.16 -11.04 -33.63
C VAL A 390 3.75 -9.56 -33.81
N PRO A 391 2.65 -9.22 -34.55
CA PRO A 391 2.21 -7.83 -34.63
C PRO A 391 1.70 -7.25 -33.30
N GLN A 392 1.04 -8.05 -32.45
CA GLN A 392 0.56 -7.62 -31.15
C GLN A 392 1.73 -7.35 -30.21
N LEU A 393 2.67 -8.29 -30.13
CA LEU A 393 3.89 -8.13 -29.35
C LEU A 393 4.62 -6.83 -29.72
N ALA A 394 4.90 -6.62 -31.00
CA ALA A 394 5.58 -5.41 -31.47
C ALA A 394 4.81 -4.11 -31.14
N ALA A 395 3.48 -4.16 -31.11
CA ALA A 395 2.67 -3.01 -30.78
C ALA A 395 2.66 -2.73 -29.26
N ILE A 396 2.62 -3.79 -28.43
CA ILE A 396 2.70 -3.67 -26.96
C ILE A 396 4.09 -3.15 -26.55
N GLU A 397 5.17 -3.75 -27.11
CA GLU A 397 6.55 -3.28 -26.88
C GLU A 397 6.72 -1.80 -27.26
N ALA A 398 6.11 -1.37 -28.37
CA ALA A 398 6.15 0.03 -28.81
C ALA A 398 5.42 0.97 -27.84
N SER A 399 4.33 0.52 -27.20
CA SER A 399 3.63 1.27 -26.17
C SER A 399 4.46 1.33 -24.89
N LEU A 400 4.95 0.20 -24.40
CA LEU A 400 5.76 0.11 -23.18
C LEU A 400 7.08 0.90 -23.28
N ALA A 401 7.66 1.00 -24.48
CA ALA A 401 8.85 1.82 -24.73
C ALA A 401 8.63 3.32 -24.47
N GLN A 402 7.38 3.79 -24.40
CA GLN A 402 7.06 5.19 -24.08
C GLN A 402 6.95 5.43 -22.56
N ALA A 403 6.73 4.38 -21.75
CA ALA A 403 6.54 4.52 -20.31
C ALA A 403 7.65 5.30 -19.58
N PRO A 404 8.96 5.12 -19.89
CA PRO A 404 10.00 5.95 -19.27
C PRO A 404 9.85 7.45 -19.55
N GLY A 405 9.41 7.82 -20.76
CA GLY A 405 9.13 9.21 -21.13
C GLY A 405 7.93 9.76 -20.37
N GLN A 406 6.87 8.98 -20.24
CA GLN A 406 5.65 9.33 -19.52
C GLN A 406 5.92 9.47 -18.02
N ILE A 407 6.66 8.56 -17.40
CA ILE A 407 7.06 8.65 -15.98
C ILE A 407 7.90 9.92 -15.73
N ASN A 408 8.85 10.23 -16.62
CA ASN A 408 9.64 11.43 -16.47
C ASN A 408 8.81 12.71 -16.66
N PHE A 409 7.87 12.71 -17.60
CA PHE A 409 6.93 13.82 -17.77
C PHE A 409 6.09 14.04 -16.50
N LEU A 410 5.47 12.99 -15.96
CA LEU A 410 4.71 13.06 -14.71
C LEU A 410 5.59 13.48 -13.53
N GLY A 411 6.83 13.01 -13.50
CA GLY A 411 7.83 13.42 -12.51
C GLY A 411 8.19 14.90 -12.56
N ASP A 412 8.21 15.50 -13.75
CA ASP A 412 8.41 16.95 -13.90
C ASP A 412 7.21 17.76 -13.38
N LEU A 413 5.99 17.20 -13.46
CA LEU A 413 4.78 17.83 -12.97
C LEU A 413 4.59 17.65 -11.46
N TYR A 414 4.71 16.43 -10.95
CA TYR A 414 4.24 16.00 -9.62
C TYR A 414 5.36 15.72 -8.62
N GLY A 415 6.62 15.72 -9.05
CA GLY A 415 7.76 15.36 -8.22
C GLY A 415 8.29 13.96 -8.54
N ALA A 416 9.32 13.53 -7.80
CA ALA A 416 9.99 12.27 -8.04
C ALA A 416 9.01 11.09 -8.06
N TYR A 417 9.28 10.11 -8.94
CA TYR A 417 8.50 8.86 -8.96
C TYR A 417 8.55 8.18 -7.57
N PRO A 418 7.41 7.85 -6.98
CA PRO A 418 7.37 7.53 -5.55
C PRO A 418 8.01 6.18 -5.18
N PHE A 419 8.09 5.23 -6.11
CA PHE A 419 8.46 3.84 -5.80
C PHE A 419 9.88 3.48 -6.26
N ASP A 420 10.38 2.30 -5.86
CA ASP A 420 11.73 1.83 -6.14
C ASP A 420 11.84 0.98 -7.42
N SER A 421 10.71 0.63 -8.06
CA SER A 421 10.64 -0.09 -9.34
C SER A 421 9.46 0.36 -10.18
N THR A 422 9.46 0.00 -11.47
CA THR A 422 8.32 0.21 -12.38
C THR A 422 8.22 -0.96 -13.37
N GLY A 423 7.16 -0.98 -14.16
CA GLY A 423 6.94 -2.01 -15.17
C GLY A 423 5.50 -2.06 -15.64
N ALA A 424 5.12 -3.19 -16.22
CA ALA A 424 3.75 -3.42 -16.69
C ALA A 424 3.45 -4.92 -16.83
N VAL A 425 2.17 -5.26 -16.71
CA VAL A 425 1.64 -6.56 -17.10
C VAL A 425 0.63 -6.36 -18.22
N ALA A 426 0.85 -7.00 -19.36
CA ALA A 426 -0.08 -7.02 -20.49
C ALA A 426 -0.56 -8.46 -20.70
N ASP A 427 -1.79 -8.78 -20.29
CA ASP A 427 -2.33 -10.13 -20.29
C ASP A 427 -3.72 -10.22 -20.91
N ARG A 428 -4.13 -11.41 -21.28
CA ARG A 428 -5.43 -11.76 -21.84
C ARG A 428 -6.38 -12.27 -20.78
N ALA A 429 -6.90 -11.38 -19.96
CA ALA A 429 -7.90 -11.78 -18.98
C ALA A 429 -9.29 -11.86 -19.59
N SER A 430 -9.93 -13.03 -19.48
CA SER A 430 -11.30 -13.23 -19.92
C SER A 430 -12.27 -12.40 -19.08
N GLY A 431 -12.98 -11.48 -19.73
CA GLY A 431 -14.04 -10.70 -19.08
C GLY A 431 -13.56 -9.43 -18.39
N VAL A 432 -12.26 -9.11 -18.42
CA VAL A 432 -11.73 -7.82 -17.95
C VAL A 432 -11.60 -6.87 -19.14
N GLY A 433 -12.24 -5.71 -19.05
CA GLY A 433 -12.26 -4.70 -20.13
C GLY A 433 -11.53 -3.40 -19.77
N TYR A 434 -10.79 -3.37 -18.68
CA TYR A 434 -10.14 -2.20 -18.11
C TYR A 434 -8.64 -2.43 -17.86
N ALA A 435 -7.91 -1.39 -17.54
CA ALA A 435 -6.59 -1.43 -16.94
C ALA A 435 -6.69 -1.11 -15.46
N LEU A 436 -5.66 -1.44 -14.69
CA LEU A 436 -5.58 -1.11 -13.27
C LEU A 436 -4.16 -0.67 -12.92
N GLU A 437 -4.06 0.35 -12.11
CA GLU A 437 -2.84 1.00 -11.64
C GLU A 437 -2.03 0.20 -10.61
N VAL A 438 -2.10 -1.10 -10.60
CA VAL A 438 -1.34 -1.97 -9.67
C VAL A 438 0.02 -1.34 -9.33
N GLN A 439 0.32 -1.22 -8.02
CA GLN A 439 1.50 -0.47 -7.59
C GLN A 439 2.77 -1.00 -8.24
N THR A 440 3.54 -0.11 -8.87
CA THR A 440 4.76 -0.35 -9.64
C THR A 440 4.59 -1.08 -10.99
N LYS A 441 3.48 -1.79 -11.21
CA LYS A 441 3.25 -2.55 -12.45
C LYS A 441 1.79 -2.49 -12.89
N PRO A 442 1.33 -1.38 -13.49
CA PRO A 442 -0.01 -1.32 -14.05
C PRO A 442 -0.36 -2.53 -14.92
N HIS A 443 -1.58 -3.02 -14.79
CA HIS A 443 -2.09 -4.20 -15.47
C HIS A 443 -3.03 -3.82 -16.62
N TYR A 444 -2.78 -4.35 -17.80
CA TYR A 444 -3.51 -4.05 -19.02
C TYR A 444 -4.12 -5.32 -19.62
N SER A 445 -5.45 -5.42 -19.66
CA SER A 445 -6.17 -6.55 -20.24
C SER A 445 -6.92 -6.20 -21.53
N GLY A 446 -7.42 -4.97 -21.63
CA GLY A 446 -8.38 -4.56 -22.64
C GLY A 446 -7.87 -4.57 -24.10
N GLY A 447 -6.58 -4.36 -24.33
CA GLY A 447 -5.97 -4.34 -25.66
C GLY A 447 -6.08 -5.66 -26.41
N PHE A 448 -6.09 -6.77 -25.72
CA PHE A 448 -6.22 -8.10 -26.31
C PHE A 448 -7.67 -8.47 -26.62
N ALA A 449 -8.62 -8.06 -25.80
CA ALA A 449 -10.03 -8.41 -25.93
C ALA A 449 -10.71 -7.67 -27.10
N SER A 450 -10.33 -6.44 -27.37
CA SER A 450 -10.96 -5.56 -28.37
C SER A 450 -10.44 -5.76 -29.81
N GLY A 451 -9.43 -6.61 -30.00
CA GLY A 451 -8.74 -6.75 -31.29
C GLY A 451 -7.80 -5.58 -31.63
N ASN A 452 -7.63 -4.63 -30.72
CA ASN A 452 -6.61 -3.59 -30.78
C ASN A 452 -5.31 -4.16 -30.18
N PRO A 453 -4.24 -4.33 -30.97
CA PRO A 453 -3.07 -5.08 -30.53
C PRO A 453 -2.07 -4.28 -29.69
N SER A 454 -2.41 -3.10 -29.20
CA SER A 454 -1.52 -2.22 -28.43
C SER A 454 -2.14 -1.81 -27.10
N ILE A 455 -1.32 -1.51 -26.13
CA ILE A 455 -1.75 -0.71 -24.97
C ILE A 455 -2.02 0.71 -25.49
N ASN A 456 -3.18 1.27 -25.19
CA ASN A 456 -3.48 2.65 -25.55
C ASN A 456 -2.54 3.56 -24.75
N ILE A 457 -1.85 4.48 -25.44
CA ILE A 457 -0.86 5.39 -24.82
C ILE A 457 -1.50 6.32 -23.81
N SER A 458 -2.71 6.78 -24.07
CA SER A 458 -3.53 7.57 -23.15
C SER A 458 -3.86 6.77 -21.89
N THR A 459 -4.37 5.54 -22.04
CA THR A 459 -4.60 4.64 -20.89
C THR A 459 -3.28 4.35 -20.15
N GLN A 460 -2.17 4.12 -20.85
CA GLN A 460 -0.88 3.89 -20.20
C GLN A 460 -0.45 5.09 -19.34
N LEU A 461 -0.64 6.31 -19.83
CA LEU A 461 -0.34 7.51 -19.04
C LEU A 461 -1.26 7.65 -17.85
N HIS A 462 -2.55 7.34 -18.01
CA HIS A 462 -3.54 7.35 -16.93
C HIS A 462 -3.09 6.43 -15.78
N GLU A 463 -2.79 5.16 -16.08
CA GLU A 463 -2.33 4.19 -15.06
C GLU A 463 -0.99 4.58 -14.43
N LEU A 464 -0.12 5.24 -15.18
CA LEU A 464 1.14 5.75 -14.65
C LEU A 464 0.95 6.98 -13.76
N ALA A 465 -0.03 7.85 -14.04
CA ALA A 465 -0.33 9.01 -13.21
C ALA A 465 -0.85 8.61 -11.83
N HIS A 466 -1.58 7.51 -11.75
CA HIS A 466 -2.02 6.93 -10.49
C HIS A 466 -0.87 6.58 -9.54
N GLN A 467 0.34 6.35 -10.03
CA GLN A 467 1.45 6.03 -9.14
C GLN A 467 1.71 7.17 -8.13
N TRP A 468 1.40 8.44 -8.49
CA TRP A 468 1.39 9.59 -7.57
C TRP A 468 0.04 9.74 -6.89
N PHE A 469 -1.06 9.91 -7.67
CA PHE A 469 -2.40 10.16 -7.16
C PHE A 469 -3.28 8.91 -7.33
N GLY A 470 -3.31 8.09 -6.29
CA GLY A 470 -3.90 6.76 -6.24
C GLY A 470 -3.05 5.84 -5.40
N ASN A 471 -1.78 5.65 -5.76
CA ASN A 471 -0.90 4.70 -5.12
C ASN A 471 -0.07 5.32 -3.99
N SER A 472 0.61 6.43 -4.22
CA SER A 472 1.33 7.15 -3.17
C SER A 472 0.37 7.96 -2.30
N ALA A 473 -0.29 8.97 -2.84
CA ALA A 473 -1.39 9.67 -2.18
C ALA A 473 -2.72 9.00 -2.55
N THR A 474 -3.26 8.16 -1.67
CA THR A 474 -4.45 7.33 -1.90
C THR A 474 -5.69 7.99 -1.29
N LEU A 475 -6.86 7.74 -1.86
CA LEU A 475 -8.15 8.16 -1.29
C LEU A 475 -8.30 7.70 0.18
N GLU A 476 -9.00 8.50 1.00
CA GLU A 476 -9.34 8.12 2.37
C GLU A 476 -10.57 7.19 2.42
N ARG A 477 -11.56 7.45 1.55
CA ARG A 477 -12.82 6.69 1.43
C ARG A 477 -13.12 6.45 -0.04
N TRP A 478 -13.84 5.39 -0.34
CA TRP A 478 -14.20 5.09 -1.73
C TRP A 478 -14.99 6.21 -2.41
N SER A 479 -15.75 7.01 -1.67
CA SER A 479 -16.39 8.20 -2.23
C SER A 479 -15.42 9.32 -2.63
N ASP A 480 -14.14 9.24 -2.27
CA ASP A 480 -13.11 10.20 -2.71
C ASP A 480 -12.41 9.78 -4.02
N ILE A 481 -12.89 8.73 -4.71
CA ILE A 481 -12.30 8.16 -5.93
C ILE A 481 -12.10 9.19 -7.05
N TRP A 482 -12.97 10.20 -7.16
CA TRP A 482 -12.85 11.29 -8.12
C TRP A 482 -11.47 11.96 -8.08
N PHE A 483 -10.82 11.97 -6.91
CA PHE A 483 -9.50 12.56 -6.73
C PHE A 483 -8.45 11.80 -7.55
N GLN A 484 -8.42 10.48 -7.45
CA GLN A 484 -7.48 9.62 -8.18
C GLN A 484 -7.77 9.68 -9.68
N GLU A 485 -8.98 9.34 -10.04
CA GLU A 485 -9.43 9.27 -11.44
C GLU A 485 -9.41 10.63 -12.13
N GLY A 486 -9.77 11.67 -11.38
CA GLY A 486 -9.71 13.03 -11.89
C GLY A 486 -8.31 13.47 -12.24
N PHE A 487 -7.30 13.20 -11.38
CA PHE A 487 -5.90 13.52 -11.68
C PHE A 487 -5.35 12.67 -12.82
N ALA A 488 -5.64 11.38 -12.85
CA ALA A 488 -5.17 10.49 -13.91
C ALA A 488 -5.76 10.90 -15.27
N ASN A 489 -7.08 11.18 -15.32
CA ASN A 489 -7.76 11.63 -16.52
C ASN A 489 -7.28 13.04 -16.97
N TRP A 490 -7.06 13.96 -16.03
CA TRP A 490 -6.49 15.27 -16.32
C TRP A 490 -5.05 15.17 -16.87
N SER A 491 -4.25 14.28 -16.31
CA SER A 491 -2.87 14.02 -16.77
C SER A 491 -2.85 13.54 -18.21
N ASP A 492 -3.81 12.67 -18.59
CA ASP A 492 -3.98 12.21 -19.94
C ASP A 492 -4.35 13.35 -20.90
N TRP A 493 -5.30 14.23 -20.53
CA TRP A 493 -5.61 15.41 -21.32
C TRP A 493 -4.37 16.30 -21.53
N TYR A 494 -3.61 16.54 -20.48
CA TYR A 494 -2.45 17.44 -20.52
C TYR A 494 -1.29 16.83 -21.35
N TRP A 495 -1.02 15.53 -21.22
CA TRP A 495 -0.05 14.83 -22.04
C TRP A 495 -0.45 14.84 -23.52
N THR A 496 -1.69 14.46 -23.81
CA THR A 496 -2.20 14.39 -25.19
C THR A 496 -2.13 15.77 -25.89
N PHE A 497 -2.42 16.83 -25.16
CA PHE A 497 -2.26 18.21 -25.65
C PHE A 497 -0.80 18.54 -26.01
N LEU A 498 0.14 18.22 -25.13
CA LEU A 498 1.55 18.61 -25.31
C LEU A 498 2.31 17.72 -26.30
N GLU A 499 2.05 16.42 -26.29
CA GLU A 499 2.88 15.43 -27.00
C GLU A 499 2.22 14.86 -28.25
N ASP A 500 0.87 14.73 -28.28
CA ASP A 500 0.14 14.12 -29.38
C ASP A 500 -0.70 15.11 -30.22
N GLY A 501 -0.66 16.41 -29.87
CA GLY A 501 -1.37 17.47 -30.59
C GLY A 501 -2.89 17.39 -30.43
N GLY A 502 -3.36 16.86 -29.30
CA GLY A 502 -4.77 16.90 -28.89
C GLY A 502 -5.24 18.30 -28.48
N ASP A 503 -6.48 18.38 -28.07
CA ASP A 503 -7.08 19.65 -27.63
C ASP A 503 -6.49 20.11 -26.30
N ASP A 504 -6.40 21.42 -26.09
CA ASP A 504 -6.02 22.02 -24.81
C ASP A 504 -7.02 21.58 -23.72
N PRO A 505 -6.56 21.17 -22.52
CA PRO A 505 -7.43 20.83 -21.40
C PRO A 505 -8.52 21.88 -21.10
N ALA A 506 -8.23 23.17 -21.31
CA ALA A 506 -9.23 24.23 -21.20
C ALA A 506 -10.32 24.10 -22.28
N ALA A 507 -9.96 23.78 -23.52
CA ALA A 507 -10.93 23.56 -24.59
C ALA A 507 -11.77 22.30 -24.37
N ILE A 508 -11.16 21.23 -23.80
CA ILE A 508 -11.89 20.03 -23.40
C ILE A 508 -12.90 20.38 -22.29
N TRP A 509 -12.47 21.14 -21.30
CA TRP A 509 -13.33 21.61 -20.20
C TRP A 509 -14.54 22.41 -20.74
N ASP A 510 -14.29 23.37 -21.64
CA ASP A 510 -15.34 24.21 -22.26
C ASP A 510 -16.36 23.36 -23.03
N ASP A 511 -15.87 22.39 -23.83
CA ASP A 511 -16.75 21.50 -24.61
C ASP A 511 -17.59 20.61 -23.71
N LEU A 512 -16.99 19.96 -22.71
CA LEU A 512 -17.70 19.13 -21.74
C LEU A 512 -18.70 19.97 -20.93
N TYR A 513 -18.31 21.16 -20.49
CA TYR A 513 -19.24 22.04 -19.77
C TYR A 513 -20.40 22.46 -20.66
N ALA A 514 -20.18 22.76 -21.95
CA ALA A 514 -21.23 23.19 -22.85
C ALA A 514 -22.17 22.04 -23.27
N THR A 515 -21.63 20.82 -23.48
CA THR A 515 -22.34 19.75 -24.18
C THR A 515 -22.90 18.65 -23.30
N THR A 516 -22.39 18.50 -22.06
CA THR A 516 -22.84 17.45 -21.13
C THR A 516 -24.32 17.60 -20.80
N PRO A 517 -25.13 16.53 -20.96
CA PRO A 517 -26.55 16.53 -20.64
C PRO A 517 -26.83 16.81 -19.17
N ALA A 518 -27.98 17.38 -18.86
CA ALA A 518 -28.34 17.76 -17.49
C ALA A 518 -28.42 16.57 -16.54
N GLU A 519 -28.82 15.40 -17.04
CA GLU A 519 -28.90 14.15 -16.28
C GLU A 519 -27.54 13.65 -15.79
N ASP A 520 -26.44 13.87 -16.52
CA ASP A 520 -25.11 13.41 -16.14
C ASP A 520 -24.54 14.23 -14.96
N TRP A 521 -25.02 15.46 -14.76
CA TRP A 521 -24.66 16.30 -13.60
C TRP A 521 -25.35 15.87 -12.30
N ALA A 522 -26.34 14.96 -12.36
CA ALA A 522 -27.13 14.58 -11.21
C ALA A 522 -26.35 13.77 -10.15
N ILE A 523 -25.24 13.15 -10.54
CA ILE A 523 -24.37 12.40 -9.64
C ILE A 523 -23.18 13.27 -9.22
N ALA A 524 -23.05 13.50 -7.92
CA ALA A 524 -21.96 14.32 -7.36
C ALA A 524 -20.68 13.48 -7.17
N PRO A 525 -19.51 13.93 -7.64
CA PRO A 525 -18.25 13.15 -7.61
C PRO A 525 -17.85 12.63 -6.23
N ALA A 526 -17.96 13.45 -5.19
CA ALA A 526 -17.53 13.12 -3.83
C ALA A 526 -18.61 12.40 -2.99
N VAL A 527 -19.73 12.03 -3.58
CA VAL A 527 -20.88 11.38 -2.89
C VAL A 527 -21.36 10.15 -3.62
N LEU A 528 -21.34 10.18 -4.97
CA LEU A 528 -21.78 9.10 -5.88
C LEU A 528 -23.18 8.57 -5.55
N ASP A 529 -24.06 9.47 -5.02
CA ASP A 529 -25.41 9.17 -4.54
C ASP A 529 -25.49 8.08 -3.45
N GLY A 530 -24.34 7.71 -2.85
CA GLY A 530 -24.23 6.59 -1.92
C GLY A 530 -24.47 5.23 -2.59
N ASP A 531 -24.36 5.16 -3.91
CA ASP A 531 -24.53 3.94 -4.69
C ASP A 531 -23.17 3.43 -5.20
N PRO A 532 -22.68 2.28 -4.74
CA PRO A 532 -21.41 1.73 -5.18
C PRO A 532 -21.37 1.41 -6.68
N ALA A 533 -22.51 1.25 -7.36
CA ALA A 533 -22.57 1.09 -8.81
C ALA A 533 -22.12 2.35 -9.58
N ASN A 534 -22.03 3.50 -8.91
CA ASN A 534 -21.52 4.73 -9.49
C ASN A 534 -20.01 4.95 -9.28
N LEU A 535 -19.31 4.02 -8.62
CA LEU A 535 -17.91 4.21 -8.24
C LEU A 535 -17.03 4.59 -9.44
N PHE A 536 -17.18 3.86 -10.55
CA PHE A 536 -16.47 4.11 -11.81
C PHE A 536 -17.36 4.73 -12.89
N ALA A 537 -18.41 5.45 -12.49
CA ALA A 537 -19.24 6.15 -13.46
C ALA A 537 -18.44 7.23 -14.20
N PHE A 538 -18.37 7.12 -15.52
CA PHE A 538 -17.38 7.83 -16.33
C PHE A 538 -17.45 9.36 -16.19
N PHE A 539 -18.64 9.95 -16.25
CA PHE A 539 -18.74 11.39 -16.15
C PHE A 539 -18.47 11.93 -14.74
N PRO A 540 -19.14 11.48 -13.66
CA PRO A 540 -18.93 12.07 -12.33
C PRO A 540 -17.51 11.80 -11.82
N THR A 541 -16.98 10.60 -11.97
CA THR A 541 -15.71 10.20 -11.35
C THR A 541 -14.52 10.70 -12.18
N TYR A 542 -14.47 10.39 -13.47
CA TYR A 542 -13.33 10.70 -14.34
C TYR A 542 -13.42 12.12 -14.90
N GLN A 543 -14.47 12.43 -15.67
CA GLN A 543 -14.52 13.68 -16.41
C GLN A 543 -14.78 14.87 -15.52
N ARG A 544 -15.79 14.83 -14.66
CA ARG A 544 -16.10 15.93 -13.74
C ARG A 544 -15.02 16.11 -12.69
N GLY A 545 -14.36 15.01 -12.27
CA GLY A 545 -13.14 15.06 -11.46
C GLY A 545 -12.04 15.86 -12.15
N ALA A 546 -11.68 15.48 -13.39
CA ALA A 546 -10.68 16.18 -14.20
C ALA A 546 -11.07 17.65 -14.50
N MET A 547 -12.36 17.92 -14.76
CA MET A 547 -12.88 19.29 -14.94
C MET A 547 -12.71 20.12 -13.66
N THR A 548 -12.90 19.54 -12.49
CA THR A 548 -12.70 20.24 -11.21
C THR A 548 -11.23 20.64 -11.04
N ILE A 549 -10.31 19.76 -11.42
CA ILE A 549 -8.86 20.03 -11.37
C ILE A 549 -8.47 21.09 -12.40
N GLN A 550 -8.94 20.98 -13.65
CA GLN A 550 -8.68 21.96 -14.69
C GLN A 550 -9.24 23.34 -14.34
N GLY A 551 -10.47 23.40 -13.86
CA GLY A 551 -11.07 24.66 -13.46
C GLY A 551 -10.31 25.31 -12.30
N TYR A 552 -9.80 24.54 -11.35
CA TYR A 552 -8.94 25.06 -10.29
C TYR A 552 -7.60 25.59 -10.84
N ARG A 553 -6.99 24.92 -11.83
CA ARG A 553 -5.80 25.43 -12.53
C ARG A 553 -6.06 26.79 -13.18
N GLU A 554 -7.23 26.96 -13.81
CA GLU A 554 -7.62 28.25 -14.42
C GLU A 554 -7.88 29.34 -13.38
N ILE A 555 -8.51 28.99 -12.24
CA ILE A 555 -8.71 29.91 -11.10
C ILE A 555 -7.36 30.40 -10.57
N LEU A 556 -6.35 29.57 -10.51
CA LEU A 556 -4.98 29.97 -10.11
C LEU A 556 -4.33 30.89 -11.16
N GLY A 557 -4.62 30.72 -12.44
CA GLY A 557 -4.10 31.53 -13.55
C GLY A 557 -2.59 31.49 -13.75
N ASP A 558 -1.88 30.60 -13.04
CA ASP A 558 -0.42 30.42 -13.09
C ASP A 558 -0.08 28.94 -12.97
N ASP A 559 0.48 28.38 -14.03
CA ASP A 559 0.86 26.97 -14.08
C ASP A 559 1.91 26.59 -13.06
N ASP A 560 2.86 27.47 -12.77
CA ASP A 560 3.90 27.20 -11.76
C ASP A 560 3.24 27.01 -10.38
N VAL A 561 2.24 27.83 -10.04
CA VAL A 561 1.49 27.71 -8.78
C VAL A 561 0.65 26.44 -8.76
N PHE A 562 0.01 26.08 -9.88
CA PHE A 562 -0.76 24.84 -9.98
C PHE A 562 0.11 23.59 -9.79
N PHE A 563 1.25 23.54 -10.45
CA PHE A 563 2.16 22.39 -10.29
C PHE A 563 2.87 22.40 -8.93
N ASP A 564 3.10 23.54 -8.31
CA ASP A 564 3.55 23.63 -6.91
C ASP A 564 2.48 23.08 -5.95
N PHE A 565 1.20 23.36 -6.22
CA PHE A 565 0.08 22.76 -5.48
C PHE A 565 0.06 21.23 -5.65
N ALA A 566 0.16 20.72 -6.89
CA ALA A 566 0.14 19.28 -7.16
C ALA A 566 1.32 18.56 -6.48
N ARG A 567 2.53 19.15 -6.54
CA ARG A 567 3.71 18.64 -5.81
C ARG A 567 3.52 18.67 -4.29
N ALA A 568 2.94 19.75 -3.76
CA ALA A 568 2.67 19.86 -2.33
C ALA A 568 1.59 18.85 -1.86
N LEU A 569 0.65 18.51 -2.72
CA LEU A 569 -0.35 17.49 -2.45
C LEU A 569 0.30 16.11 -2.31
N GLU A 570 1.16 15.74 -3.28
CA GLU A 570 1.95 14.51 -3.21
C GLU A 570 2.86 14.50 -1.97
N ASP A 571 3.69 15.53 -1.77
CA ASP A 571 4.62 15.61 -0.63
C ASP A 571 3.91 15.49 0.74
N ARG A 572 2.70 16.06 0.86
CA ARG A 572 1.94 16.09 2.12
C ARG A 572 1.33 14.74 2.44
N PHE A 573 0.83 14.04 1.44
CA PHE A 573 0.07 12.80 1.58
C PHE A 573 0.80 11.55 1.07
N ALA A 574 2.07 11.70 0.65
CA ALA A 574 2.90 10.61 0.16
C ALA A 574 2.87 9.38 1.09
N TYR A 575 2.57 8.24 0.51
CA TYR A 575 2.41 6.95 1.19
C TYR A 575 1.29 6.93 2.25
N GLY A 576 0.40 7.91 2.20
CA GLY A 576 -0.75 8.08 3.09
C GLY A 576 -2.05 8.20 2.32
N ASN A 577 -3.01 8.87 2.94
CA ASN A 577 -4.36 9.02 2.40
C ASN A 577 -4.76 10.50 2.37
N VAL A 578 -5.65 10.84 1.46
CA VAL A 578 -6.20 12.19 1.30
C VAL A 578 -7.71 12.11 1.14
N SER A 579 -8.41 12.92 1.92
CA SER A 579 -9.86 13.13 1.78
C SER A 579 -10.15 14.30 0.84
N THR A 580 -11.34 14.32 0.27
CA THR A 580 -11.82 15.47 -0.51
C THR A 580 -11.71 16.80 0.26
N GLN A 581 -11.92 16.79 1.59
CA GLN A 581 -11.78 18.00 2.40
C GLN A 581 -10.33 18.46 2.54
N GLU A 582 -9.37 17.54 2.71
CA GLU A 582 -7.96 17.88 2.79
C GLU A 582 -7.42 18.40 1.45
N PHE A 583 -7.89 17.85 0.33
CA PHE A 583 -7.64 18.42 -1.00
C PHE A 583 -8.14 19.87 -1.09
N ILE A 584 -9.39 20.14 -0.72
CA ILE A 584 -9.97 21.49 -0.73
C ILE A 584 -9.20 22.45 0.17
N ASP A 585 -8.83 22.01 1.37
CA ASP A 585 -8.08 22.83 2.32
C ASP A 585 -6.69 23.21 1.76
N LEU A 586 -6.01 22.26 1.13
CA LEU A 586 -4.73 22.54 0.47
C LEU A 586 -4.90 23.47 -0.75
N ALA A 587 -5.92 23.25 -1.57
CA ALA A 587 -6.23 24.11 -2.70
C ALA A 587 -6.47 25.58 -2.25
N LYS A 588 -7.16 25.79 -1.14
CA LYS A 588 -7.32 27.11 -0.54
C LYS A 588 -6.01 27.73 -0.07
N GLU A 589 -5.08 26.95 0.49
CA GLU A 589 -3.75 27.45 0.88
C GLU A 589 -2.98 28.00 -0.32
N PHE A 590 -3.07 27.33 -1.48
CA PHE A 590 -2.35 27.72 -2.70
C PHE A 590 -3.05 28.80 -3.53
N SER A 591 -4.37 28.96 -3.39
CA SER A 591 -5.14 29.92 -4.18
C SER A 591 -4.74 31.38 -3.91
N GLY A 592 -4.24 31.68 -2.72
CA GLY A 592 -3.91 33.04 -2.29
C GLY A 592 -5.13 33.97 -2.15
N VAL A 593 -6.35 33.51 -2.48
CA VAL A 593 -7.57 34.33 -2.43
C VAL A 593 -8.04 34.57 -1.00
N THR A 594 -8.70 35.66 -0.76
CA THR A 594 -9.19 36.06 0.57
C THR A 594 -10.55 36.77 0.48
N GLY A 595 -11.27 36.79 1.60
CA GLY A 595 -12.56 37.49 1.68
C GLY A 595 -13.62 36.90 0.75
N PRO A 596 -14.35 37.70 -0.06
CA PRO A 596 -15.42 37.19 -0.93
C PRO A 596 -14.95 36.16 -1.97
N GLU A 597 -13.72 36.26 -2.45
CA GLU A 597 -13.18 35.28 -3.41
C GLU A 597 -12.91 33.92 -2.76
N LEU A 598 -12.56 33.89 -1.48
CA LEU A 598 -12.46 32.63 -0.74
C LEU A 598 -13.84 31.97 -0.56
N GLU A 599 -14.89 32.76 -0.29
CA GLU A 599 -16.27 32.25 -0.24
C GLU A 599 -16.72 31.73 -1.62
N LEU A 600 -16.28 32.35 -2.70
CA LEU A 600 -16.55 31.90 -4.06
C LEU A 600 -15.81 30.59 -4.38
N LEU A 601 -14.55 30.44 -3.93
CA LEU A 601 -13.80 29.19 -4.08
C LEU A 601 -14.43 28.04 -3.26
N ASP A 602 -14.94 28.32 -2.06
CA ASP A 602 -15.71 27.36 -1.30
C ASP A 602 -16.96 26.89 -2.08
N LEU A 603 -17.67 27.85 -2.71
CA LEU A 603 -18.84 27.55 -3.51
C LEU A 603 -18.48 26.75 -4.78
N TYR A 604 -17.35 27.09 -5.43
CA TYR A 604 -16.83 26.32 -6.55
C TYR A 604 -16.67 24.85 -6.20
N PHE A 605 -15.90 24.51 -5.15
CA PHE A 605 -15.73 23.12 -4.75
C PHE A 605 -17.03 22.48 -4.27
N GLN A 606 -17.90 23.23 -3.60
CA GLN A 606 -19.19 22.72 -3.18
C GLN A 606 -20.08 22.34 -4.37
N GLU A 607 -20.13 23.15 -5.43
CA GLU A 607 -20.93 22.85 -6.61
C GLU A 607 -20.29 21.74 -7.46
N TRP A 608 -18.96 21.77 -7.65
CA TRP A 608 -18.28 20.81 -8.51
C TRP A 608 -18.15 19.42 -7.91
N LEU A 609 -18.00 19.29 -6.61
CA LEU A 609 -17.75 18.00 -5.94
C LEU A 609 -18.97 17.43 -5.23
N TYR A 610 -19.88 18.29 -4.75
CA TYR A 610 -21.05 17.86 -3.97
C TYR A 610 -22.40 18.25 -4.60
N GLY A 611 -22.38 19.04 -5.66
CA GLY A 611 -23.61 19.48 -6.34
C GLY A 611 -24.18 18.38 -7.24
N THR A 612 -25.51 18.30 -7.29
CA THR A 612 -26.28 17.38 -8.15
C THR A 612 -26.92 18.10 -9.35
N GLU A 613 -26.48 19.30 -9.64
CA GLU A 613 -26.86 20.09 -10.80
C GLU A 613 -25.58 20.59 -11.49
N LYS A 614 -25.71 21.05 -12.73
CA LYS A 614 -24.60 21.68 -13.45
C LYS A 614 -24.09 22.87 -12.64
N PRO A 615 -22.79 22.90 -12.27
CA PRO A 615 -22.21 24.00 -11.49
C PRO A 615 -22.44 25.36 -12.15
N THR A 616 -22.69 26.37 -11.35
CA THR A 616 -22.92 27.76 -11.82
C THR A 616 -21.67 28.62 -11.60
N VAL A 617 -20.83 28.25 -10.62
CA VAL A 617 -19.56 28.90 -10.39
C VAL A 617 -18.51 28.28 -11.29
N VAL A 618 -17.91 29.08 -12.14
CA VAL A 618 -16.94 28.69 -13.17
C VAL A 618 -15.64 29.52 -13.03
N PRO A 619 -14.51 29.10 -13.64
CA PRO A 619 -13.26 29.83 -13.53
C PRO A 619 -13.35 31.32 -13.88
N ASP A 620 -14.16 31.68 -14.86
CA ASP A 620 -14.36 33.07 -15.30
C ASP A 620 -14.98 34.01 -14.24
N ASP A 621 -15.55 33.45 -13.17
CA ASP A 621 -16.12 34.25 -12.07
C ASP A 621 -15.04 34.79 -11.12
N PHE A 622 -13.82 34.30 -11.22
CA PHE A 622 -12.69 34.74 -10.39
C PHE A 622 -11.96 35.89 -11.06
N SER A 623 -11.48 36.82 -10.25
CA SER A 623 -10.64 37.91 -10.75
C SER A 623 -9.32 37.33 -11.23
N ALA A 624 -8.86 37.70 -12.41
CA ALA A 624 -7.54 37.28 -12.84
C ALA A 624 -6.49 37.74 -11.80
N PRO A 625 -5.57 36.88 -11.37
CA PRO A 625 -4.58 37.18 -10.35
C PRO A 625 -3.64 38.35 -10.70
#